data_8529d1648e437b0c78a37ef6185b0c3b
#
_entry.id   8529d1648e437b0c78a37ef6185b0c3b
#
_cell.length_a   1.000
_cell.length_b   1.000
_cell.length_c   1.000
_cell.angle_alpha   90.00
_cell.angle_beta   90.00
_cell.angle_gamma   90.00
#
_symmetry.space_group_name_H-M   'P 1'
#
loop_
_entity.id
_entity.type
_entity.pdbx_description
1 polymer ?
#
loop_
_entity_poly.entity_id
_entity_poly.type
_entity_poly.pdbx_seq_one_letter_code
_entity_poly.pdbx_strand_id
1 'polypeptide(L)'
;MYLHHVREVTPEWVARATGGRLHPGGKAVRDLHWDSRETTPGSLFVALPGKRVHGREYVDEARAKGAHLVLSDRPGPATVEVADTHQALLHLGRALRELFPGQVVAVGGSSGKTTTKEALAQGLGFPAPPGNQNTAPPLARFLLRLDPQAPGCVVELGVDRVGEMAELMGLARPHLAVLTALGEEHLEAFGSLQGVVEEEAGLLSAPQALVSLQAAEVLERFGRGRGLPTYGFGEATFRGEDLRLLLHETRFRYGTLEVHIPYPGMGPALAALAALGVAEMLGQDPKEVAERLAHLVLPPGRMERREKDGVVFLNDAYNANPLSVKAGLAWLALQPGRKWVVLGEMRELGEEALRLHLEVAQEAARLGLRPLYVGSHAKAQAALGGEAVETLQEALLWLKERVRPGDLVYLKASRSVGLERILELWDA
;
A
#
# COMPACT_ATOMS: atom_id res chain seq x y z
N MET A 1 -7.32 17.43 -7.76
CA MET A 1 -7.84 18.42 -8.74
C MET A 1 -7.91 17.91 -10.17
N TYR A 2 -7.76 16.60 -10.45
CA TYR A 2 -7.70 16.00 -11.81
C TYR A 2 -8.93 15.15 -12.16
N LEU A 3 -10.13 15.53 -11.70
CA LEU A 3 -11.37 14.78 -11.98
C LEU A 3 -12.33 15.48 -12.98
N HIS A 4 -11.88 16.52 -13.69
CA HIS A 4 -12.80 17.35 -14.49
C HIS A 4 -13.04 16.86 -15.94
N HIS A 5 -12.27 15.89 -16.45
CA HIS A 5 -12.51 15.29 -17.77
C HIS A 5 -12.51 13.76 -17.66
N VAL A 6 -13.60 13.23 -17.04
CA VAL A 6 -13.77 11.77 -17.00
C VAL A 6 -14.00 11.26 -18.42
N ARG A 7 -13.13 10.35 -18.86
CA ARG A 7 -13.25 9.67 -20.15
C ARG A 7 -14.53 8.82 -20.16
N GLU A 8 -15.26 8.90 -21.26
CA GLU A 8 -16.32 7.93 -21.55
C GLU A 8 -15.83 6.92 -22.59
N VAL A 9 -16.13 5.65 -22.38
CA VAL A 9 -15.86 4.57 -23.34
C VAL A 9 -17.16 3.93 -23.78
N THR A 10 -17.28 3.65 -25.09
CA THR A 10 -18.50 3.06 -25.65
C THR A 10 -18.54 1.55 -25.44
N PRO A 11 -19.73 0.92 -25.46
CA PRO A 11 -19.86 -0.55 -25.40
C PRO A 11 -19.05 -1.28 -26.47
N GLU A 12 -18.98 -0.73 -27.70
CA GLU A 12 -18.22 -1.28 -28.82
C GLU A 12 -16.71 -1.23 -28.55
N TRP A 13 -16.26 -0.15 -27.91
CA TRP A 13 -14.85 -0.03 -27.51
C TRP A 13 -14.51 -1.06 -26.43
N VAL A 14 -15.38 -1.21 -25.40
CA VAL A 14 -15.19 -2.24 -24.35
C VAL A 14 -15.17 -3.63 -24.95
N ALA A 15 -16.10 -3.95 -25.84
CA ALA A 15 -16.14 -5.26 -26.54
C ALA A 15 -14.83 -5.53 -27.31
N ARG A 16 -14.33 -4.56 -28.06
CA ARG A 16 -13.05 -4.70 -28.79
C ARG A 16 -11.87 -4.86 -27.83
N ALA A 17 -11.81 -4.05 -26.76
CA ALA A 17 -10.73 -4.09 -25.78
C ALA A 17 -10.66 -5.43 -25.06
N THR A 18 -11.81 -6.06 -24.80
CA THR A 18 -11.91 -7.32 -24.08
C THR A 18 -11.97 -8.56 -24.97
N GLY A 19 -12.13 -8.37 -26.29
CA GLY A 19 -12.40 -9.47 -27.24
C GLY A 19 -13.77 -10.11 -27.06
N GLY A 20 -14.72 -9.40 -26.41
CA GLY A 20 -16.03 -9.91 -26.08
C GLY A 20 -17.11 -9.66 -27.12
N ARG A 21 -18.23 -10.35 -27.00
CA ARG A 21 -19.42 -10.18 -27.83
C ARG A 21 -20.36 -9.17 -27.17
N LEU A 22 -20.66 -8.07 -27.85
CA LEU A 22 -21.59 -7.06 -27.38
C LEU A 22 -23.05 -7.50 -27.62
N HIS A 23 -23.85 -7.48 -26.58
CA HIS A 23 -25.32 -7.62 -26.65
C HIS A 23 -26.01 -6.24 -26.59
N PRO A 24 -27.17 -6.08 -27.24
CA PRO A 24 -27.87 -4.78 -27.35
C PRO A 24 -28.24 -4.16 -26.01
N GLY A 25 -28.38 -2.83 -26.00
CA GLY A 25 -28.93 -2.04 -24.87
C GLY A 25 -27.90 -1.33 -24.01
N GLY A 26 -26.59 -1.54 -24.24
CA GLY A 26 -25.53 -0.86 -23.53
C GLY A 26 -25.39 0.63 -23.88
N LYS A 27 -24.89 1.42 -22.93
CA LYS A 27 -24.55 2.84 -23.12
C LYS A 27 -23.10 3.08 -22.70
N ALA A 28 -22.53 4.21 -23.09
CA ALA A 28 -21.20 4.63 -22.70
C ALA A 28 -21.04 4.66 -21.17
N VAL A 29 -19.86 4.30 -20.69
CA VAL A 29 -19.51 4.20 -19.28
C VAL A 29 -18.32 5.09 -18.92
N ARG A 30 -18.32 5.62 -17.69
CA ARG A 30 -17.28 6.51 -17.15
C ARG A 30 -16.76 6.08 -15.79
N ASP A 31 -17.26 4.98 -15.24
CA ASP A 31 -16.79 4.36 -14.01
C ASP A 31 -16.85 2.84 -14.14
N LEU A 32 -16.21 2.12 -13.23
CA LEU A 32 -16.12 0.65 -13.22
C LEU A 32 -16.32 0.17 -11.78
N HIS A 33 -17.15 -0.83 -11.59
CA HIS A 33 -17.39 -1.49 -10.32
C HIS A 33 -17.39 -3.02 -10.48
N TRP A 34 -16.99 -3.74 -9.43
CA TRP A 34 -17.02 -5.20 -9.34
C TRP A 34 -17.77 -5.67 -8.08
N ASP A 35 -18.23 -4.73 -7.24
CA ASP A 35 -19.16 -4.95 -6.14
C ASP A 35 -20.49 -4.28 -6.51
N SER A 36 -21.56 -5.07 -6.59
CA SER A 36 -22.89 -4.57 -6.96
C SER A 36 -23.42 -3.52 -5.97
N ARG A 37 -22.98 -3.60 -4.71
CA ARG A 37 -23.38 -2.65 -3.66
C ARG A 37 -22.84 -1.25 -3.91
N GLU A 38 -21.68 -1.13 -4.57
CA GLU A 38 -21.02 0.13 -4.91
C GLU A 38 -21.36 0.64 -6.33
N THR A 39 -22.10 -0.14 -7.11
CA THR A 39 -22.49 0.24 -8.48
C THR A 39 -23.23 1.57 -8.50
N THR A 40 -22.85 2.44 -9.42
CA THR A 40 -23.44 3.78 -9.63
C THR A 40 -23.99 3.92 -11.06
N PRO A 41 -24.94 4.83 -11.29
CA PRO A 41 -25.45 5.09 -12.64
C PRO A 41 -24.30 5.51 -13.61
N GLY A 42 -24.31 4.93 -14.80
CA GLY A 42 -23.31 5.22 -15.83
C GLY A 42 -22.04 4.39 -15.72
N SER A 43 -22.00 3.35 -14.89
CA SER A 43 -20.85 2.48 -14.72
C SER A 43 -20.87 1.22 -15.58
N LEU A 44 -19.70 0.63 -15.76
CA LEU A 44 -19.47 -0.75 -16.15
C LEU A 44 -19.45 -1.62 -14.90
N PHE A 45 -20.31 -2.62 -14.81
CA PHE A 45 -20.22 -3.66 -13.80
C PHE A 45 -19.43 -4.86 -14.35
N VAL A 46 -18.35 -5.24 -13.66
CA VAL A 46 -17.51 -6.39 -14.03
C VAL A 46 -17.84 -7.56 -13.10
N ALA A 47 -18.44 -8.61 -13.65
CA ALA A 47 -18.90 -9.79 -12.91
C ALA A 47 -17.73 -10.76 -12.62
N LEU A 48 -16.82 -10.37 -11.71
CA LEU A 48 -15.64 -11.16 -11.36
C LEU A 48 -16.00 -12.42 -10.54
N PRO A 49 -15.22 -13.51 -10.65
CA PRO A 49 -15.30 -14.62 -9.72
C PRO A 49 -14.87 -14.20 -8.32
N GLY A 50 -15.71 -14.40 -7.32
CA GLY A 50 -15.42 -14.15 -5.92
C GLY A 50 -15.06 -15.46 -5.18
N LYS A 51 -14.51 -15.33 -3.97
CA LYS A 51 -14.13 -16.49 -3.13
C LYS A 51 -15.33 -17.39 -2.73
N ARG A 52 -16.52 -16.84 -2.60
CA ARG A 52 -17.75 -17.57 -2.17
C ARG A 52 -18.83 -17.59 -3.22
N VAL A 53 -19.02 -16.47 -3.94
CA VAL A 53 -20.09 -16.28 -4.91
C VAL A 53 -19.51 -15.58 -6.13
N HIS A 54 -19.93 -15.98 -7.32
CA HIS A 54 -19.51 -15.35 -8.57
C HIS A 54 -20.29 -14.04 -8.80
N GLY A 55 -19.60 -12.98 -9.24
CA GLY A 55 -20.20 -11.65 -9.49
C GLY A 55 -21.37 -11.66 -10.47
N ARG A 56 -21.47 -12.66 -11.36
CA ARG A 56 -22.61 -12.82 -12.28
C ARG A 56 -23.94 -12.99 -11.59
N GLU A 57 -24.00 -13.47 -10.37
CA GLU A 57 -25.22 -13.62 -9.59
C GLU A 57 -25.78 -12.25 -9.12
N TYR A 58 -24.97 -11.18 -9.21
CA TYR A 58 -25.31 -9.83 -8.82
C TYR A 58 -25.55 -8.88 -10.01
N VAL A 59 -25.58 -9.39 -11.23
CA VAL A 59 -25.77 -8.59 -12.46
C VAL A 59 -27.08 -7.81 -12.45
N ASP A 60 -28.17 -8.44 -12.00
CA ASP A 60 -29.49 -7.77 -11.96
C ASP A 60 -29.55 -6.68 -10.88
N GLU A 61 -28.85 -6.87 -9.74
CA GLU A 61 -28.69 -5.83 -8.74
C GLU A 61 -27.89 -4.64 -9.30
N ALA A 62 -26.79 -4.90 -9.99
CA ALA A 62 -25.99 -3.86 -10.62
C ALA A 62 -26.78 -3.06 -11.67
N ARG A 63 -27.59 -3.74 -12.48
CA ARG A 63 -28.50 -3.10 -13.45
C ARG A 63 -29.57 -2.24 -12.75
N ALA A 64 -30.17 -2.74 -11.68
CA ALA A 64 -31.15 -2.01 -10.90
C ALA A 64 -30.57 -0.71 -10.30
N LYS A 65 -29.25 -0.70 -9.98
CA LYS A 65 -28.51 0.48 -9.52
C LYS A 65 -28.00 1.38 -10.65
N GLY A 66 -28.32 1.06 -11.91
CA GLY A 66 -28.04 1.91 -13.07
C GLY A 66 -26.72 1.63 -13.78
N ALA A 67 -26.16 0.42 -13.69
CA ALA A 67 -25.07 0.02 -14.56
C ALA A 67 -25.49 0.17 -16.03
N HIS A 68 -24.68 0.87 -16.83
CA HIS A 68 -24.94 1.09 -18.25
C HIS A 68 -24.47 -0.09 -19.12
N LEU A 69 -23.49 -0.83 -18.61
CA LEU A 69 -22.89 -1.97 -19.30
C LEU A 69 -22.46 -3.02 -18.28
N VAL A 70 -22.49 -4.27 -18.66
CA VAL A 70 -22.02 -5.41 -17.86
C VAL A 70 -20.94 -6.14 -18.63
N LEU A 71 -19.87 -6.56 -17.96
CA LEU A 71 -18.88 -7.51 -18.47
C LEU A 71 -19.09 -8.82 -17.72
N SER A 72 -19.50 -9.89 -18.44
CA SER A 72 -19.90 -11.16 -17.83
C SER A 72 -19.56 -12.34 -18.73
N ASP A 73 -19.46 -13.53 -18.13
CA ASP A 73 -19.37 -14.83 -18.79
C ASP A 73 -20.73 -15.38 -19.23
N ARG A 74 -21.82 -14.61 -19.04
CA ARG A 74 -23.17 -14.97 -19.48
C ARG A 74 -23.76 -13.86 -20.35
N PRO A 75 -24.53 -14.24 -21.41
CA PRO A 75 -25.24 -13.28 -22.23
C PRO A 75 -26.35 -12.57 -21.45
N GLY A 76 -26.73 -11.38 -21.90
CA GLY A 76 -27.84 -10.60 -21.35
C GLY A 76 -27.92 -9.22 -21.97
N PRO A 77 -28.99 -8.44 -21.69
CA PRO A 77 -29.10 -7.07 -22.18
C PRO A 77 -27.95 -6.21 -21.65
N ALA A 78 -27.48 -5.27 -22.48
CA ALA A 78 -26.39 -4.36 -22.15
C ALA A 78 -25.12 -5.09 -21.60
N THR A 79 -24.76 -6.22 -22.22
CA THR A 79 -23.65 -7.06 -21.77
C THR A 79 -22.58 -7.19 -22.84
N VAL A 80 -21.33 -7.12 -22.46
CA VAL A 80 -20.20 -7.67 -23.18
C VAL A 80 -19.92 -9.05 -22.62
N GLU A 81 -20.25 -10.07 -23.39
CA GLU A 81 -20.04 -11.47 -23.04
C GLU A 81 -18.60 -11.88 -23.36
N VAL A 82 -17.92 -12.49 -22.39
CA VAL A 82 -16.53 -12.95 -22.50
C VAL A 82 -16.39 -14.35 -21.90
N ALA A 83 -15.38 -15.09 -22.31
CA ALA A 83 -15.13 -16.43 -21.76
C ALA A 83 -14.59 -16.37 -20.33
N ASP A 84 -13.79 -15.36 -20.00
CA ASP A 84 -13.14 -15.15 -18.69
C ASP A 84 -13.16 -13.65 -18.35
N THR A 85 -13.92 -13.30 -17.30
CA THR A 85 -14.09 -11.92 -16.88
C THR A 85 -12.84 -11.34 -16.23
N HIS A 86 -11.97 -12.15 -15.59
CA HIS A 86 -10.70 -11.69 -15.04
C HIS A 86 -9.73 -11.32 -16.17
N GLN A 87 -9.54 -12.20 -17.16
CA GLN A 87 -8.70 -11.90 -18.31
C GLN A 87 -9.23 -10.71 -19.12
N ALA A 88 -10.55 -10.61 -19.28
CA ALA A 88 -11.18 -9.49 -19.95
C ALA A 88 -10.93 -8.17 -19.20
N LEU A 89 -10.97 -8.17 -17.86
CA LEU A 89 -10.59 -7.01 -17.05
C LEU A 89 -9.13 -6.59 -17.26
N LEU A 90 -8.20 -7.55 -17.33
CA LEU A 90 -6.79 -7.25 -17.60
C LEU A 90 -6.61 -6.65 -19.00
N HIS A 91 -7.30 -7.19 -20.01
CA HIS A 91 -7.29 -6.62 -21.36
C HIS A 91 -7.87 -5.21 -21.41
N LEU A 92 -9.00 -4.99 -20.72
CA LEU A 92 -9.64 -3.67 -20.59
C LEU A 92 -8.67 -2.68 -19.94
N GLY A 93 -8.03 -3.07 -18.83
CA GLY A 93 -7.05 -2.23 -18.14
C GLY A 93 -5.86 -1.85 -19.01
N ARG A 94 -5.32 -2.80 -19.79
CA ARG A 94 -4.25 -2.53 -20.78
C ARG A 94 -4.69 -1.53 -21.85
N ALA A 95 -5.89 -1.71 -22.40
CA ALA A 95 -6.44 -0.81 -23.41
C ALA A 95 -6.68 0.60 -22.83
N LEU A 96 -7.16 0.71 -21.59
CA LEU A 96 -7.30 1.98 -20.88
C LEU A 96 -5.94 2.66 -20.66
N ARG A 97 -4.92 1.86 -20.28
CA ARG A 97 -3.55 2.35 -20.09
C ARG A 97 -2.96 2.92 -21.40
N GLU A 98 -3.23 2.30 -22.54
CA GLU A 98 -2.78 2.78 -23.87
C GLU A 98 -3.39 4.14 -24.25
N LEU A 99 -4.56 4.45 -23.70
CA LEU A 99 -5.19 5.76 -23.90
C LEU A 99 -4.59 6.88 -23.00
N PHE A 100 -3.70 6.55 -22.07
CA PHE A 100 -3.07 7.52 -21.19
C PHE A 100 -1.62 7.78 -21.61
N PRO A 101 -1.30 8.98 -22.13
CA PRO A 101 0.04 9.30 -22.63
C PRO A 101 1.03 9.70 -21.53
N GLY A 102 0.53 10.01 -20.31
CA GLY A 102 1.35 10.50 -19.20
C GLY A 102 2.29 9.43 -18.63
N GLN A 103 3.22 9.89 -17.81
CA GLN A 103 4.17 9.03 -17.10
C GLN A 103 3.42 8.15 -16.07
N VAL A 104 3.77 6.87 -15.99
CA VAL A 104 3.25 5.96 -14.97
C VAL A 104 4.40 5.50 -14.10
N VAL A 105 4.31 5.80 -12.80
CA VAL A 105 5.24 5.34 -11.77
C VAL A 105 4.55 4.25 -10.96
N ALA A 106 5.12 3.05 -10.94
CA ALA A 106 4.62 1.94 -10.14
C ALA A 106 5.42 1.78 -8.83
N VAL A 107 4.74 1.42 -7.76
CA VAL A 107 5.36 1.16 -6.45
C VAL A 107 5.02 -0.27 -6.02
N GLY A 108 6.04 -1.07 -5.71
CA GLY A 108 5.92 -2.42 -5.16
C GLY A 108 6.84 -2.64 -3.98
N GLY A 109 6.84 -3.86 -3.44
CA GLY A 109 7.66 -4.28 -2.30
C GLY A 109 6.84 -4.72 -1.10
N SER A 110 7.49 -5.37 -0.14
CA SER A 110 6.83 -5.97 1.03
C SER A 110 6.35 -4.96 2.05
N SER A 111 6.99 -3.79 2.17
CA SER A 111 6.63 -2.78 3.17
C SER A 111 6.83 -1.37 2.62
N GLY A 112 5.99 -0.42 3.06
CA GLY A 112 6.13 0.99 2.69
C GLY A 112 5.46 1.39 1.38
N LYS A 113 4.84 0.47 0.63
CA LYS A 113 4.17 0.73 -0.67
C LYS A 113 3.25 1.95 -0.65
N THR A 114 2.25 1.97 0.20
CA THR A 114 1.25 3.06 0.22
C THR A 114 1.87 4.38 0.69
N THR A 115 2.75 4.37 1.68
CA THR A 115 3.45 5.57 2.14
C THR A 115 4.28 6.17 1.01
N THR A 116 4.99 5.33 0.26
CA THR A 116 5.80 5.74 -0.90
C THR A 116 4.92 6.22 -2.06
N LYS A 117 3.81 5.53 -2.35
CA LYS A 117 2.83 5.96 -3.35
C LYS A 117 2.29 7.36 -3.03
N GLU A 118 1.91 7.62 -1.76
CA GLU A 118 1.41 8.94 -1.35
C GLU A 118 2.49 10.02 -1.44
N ALA A 119 3.72 9.73 -1.01
CA ALA A 119 4.83 10.65 -1.13
C ALA A 119 5.16 10.99 -2.58
N LEU A 120 5.21 9.99 -3.46
CA LEU A 120 5.37 10.18 -4.89
C LEU A 120 4.23 10.98 -5.52
N ALA A 121 2.98 10.61 -5.24
CA ALA A 121 1.81 11.26 -5.82
C ALA A 121 1.76 12.75 -5.44
N GLN A 122 1.88 13.05 -4.15
CA GLN A 122 1.81 14.42 -3.65
C GLN A 122 3.07 15.22 -4.00
N GLY A 123 4.26 14.61 -3.88
CA GLY A 123 5.52 15.25 -4.23
C GLY A 123 5.62 15.60 -5.72
N LEU A 124 5.28 14.67 -6.62
CA LEU A 124 5.32 14.89 -8.07
C LEU A 124 4.11 15.69 -8.59
N GLY A 125 3.05 15.82 -7.79
CA GLY A 125 1.77 16.39 -8.22
C GLY A 125 1.00 15.47 -9.18
N PHE A 126 1.16 14.17 -9.05
CA PHE A 126 0.50 13.16 -9.87
C PHE A 126 -0.71 12.54 -9.17
N PRO A 127 -1.83 12.28 -9.86
CA PRO A 127 -2.93 11.52 -9.30
C PRO A 127 -2.51 10.07 -8.96
N ALA A 128 -3.16 9.51 -7.93
CA ALA A 128 -2.98 8.12 -7.52
C ALA A 128 -4.31 7.52 -7.03
N PRO A 129 -4.49 6.19 -7.08
CA PRO A 129 -5.63 5.53 -6.43
C PRO A 129 -5.63 5.79 -4.93
N PRO A 130 -6.80 6.00 -4.30
CA PRO A 130 -6.89 6.24 -2.86
C PRO A 130 -6.57 4.97 -2.05
N GLY A 131 -6.00 5.15 -0.85
CA GLY A 131 -5.72 4.07 0.08
C GLY A 131 -4.78 3.01 -0.49
N ASN A 132 -5.10 1.74 -0.29
CA ASN A 132 -4.35 0.58 -0.79
C ASN A 132 -5.04 -0.10 -1.99
N GLN A 133 -5.65 0.65 -2.88
CA GLN A 133 -6.25 0.14 -4.11
C GLN A 133 -5.17 -0.29 -5.11
N ASN A 134 -4.62 -1.48 -4.92
CA ASN A 134 -3.36 -1.96 -5.52
C ASN A 134 -3.51 -3.25 -6.35
N THR A 135 -4.74 -3.71 -6.58
CA THR A 135 -5.05 -4.89 -7.41
C THR A 135 -5.65 -4.51 -8.76
N ALA A 136 -5.87 -5.47 -9.65
CA ALA A 136 -6.31 -5.22 -11.03
C ALA A 136 -7.65 -4.46 -11.15
N PRO A 137 -8.74 -4.78 -10.40
CA PRO A 137 -10.01 -4.07 -10.57
C PRO A 137 -9.93 -2.58 -10.21
N PRO A 138 -9.42 -2.18 -9.03
CA PRO A 138 -9.28 -0.76 -8.71
C PRO A 138 -8.29 -0.04 -9.64
N LEU A 139 -7.24 -0.70 -10.12
CA LEU A 139 -6.29 -0.12 -11.06
C LEU A 139 -6.96 0.16 -12.42
N ALA A 140 -7.74 -0.77 -12.95
CA ALA A 140 -8.52 -0.56 -14.18
C ALA A 140 -9.54 0.59 -14.03
N ARG A 141 -10.24 0.62 -12.88
CA ARG A 141 -11.15 1.74 -12.54
C ARG A 141 -10.43 3.07 -12.49
N PHE A 142 -9.28 3.13 -11.85
CA PHE A 142 -8.46 4.34 -11.77
C PHE A 142 -8.06 4.83 -13.16
N LEU A 143 -7.57 3.94 -14.03
CA LEU A 143 -7.18 4.28 -15.41
C LEU A 143 -8.35 4.78 -16.26
N LEU A 144 -9.56 4.24 -16.07
CA LEU A 144 -10.77 4.74 -16.75
C LEU A 144 -11.10 6.17 -16.33
N ARG A 145 -10.94 6.47 -15.04
CA ARG A 145 -11.27 7.79 -14.45
C ARG A 145 -10.14 8.81 -14.52
N LEU A 146 -8.95 8.38 -14.92
CA LEU A 146 -7.78 9.23 -14.99
C LEU A 146 -7.93 10.30 -16.09
N ASP A 147 -7.66 11.56 -15.73
CA ASP A 147 -7.59 12.65 -16.69
C ASP A 147 -6.52 12.36 -17.72
N PRO A 148 -6.86 12.26 -19.01
CA PRO A 148 -5.89 11.99 -20.06
C PRO A 148 -4.85 13.12 -20.24
N GLN A 149 -5.09 14.30 -19.68
CA GLN A 149 -4.16 15.43 -19.71
C GLN A 149 -3.22 15.48 -18.49
N ALA A 150 -3.40 14.61 -17.51
CA ALA A 150 -2.48 14.53 -16.38
C ALA A 150 -1.06 14.21 -16.88
N PRO A 151 -0.01 14.87 -16.37
CA PRO A 151 1.37 14.63 -16.82
C PRO A 151 1.88 13.25 -16.44
N GLY A 152 1.30 12.63 -15.42
CA GLY A 152 1.62 11.29 -14.96
C GLY A 152 0.64 10.80 -13.92
N CYS A 153 0.84 9.58 -13.47
CA CYS A 153 0.13 9.00 -12.32
C CYS A 153 1.06 8.07 -11.53
N VAL A 154 0.71 7.84 -10.27
CA VAL A 154 1.40 6.87 -9.40
C VAL A 154 0.42 5.75 -9.07
N VAL A 155 0.86 4.51 -9.22
CA VAL A 155 0.07 3.33 -8.89
C VAL A 155 0.83 2.42 -7.91
N GLU A 156 0.11 1.86 -6.96
CA GLU A 156 0.63 0.83 -6.08
C GLU A 156 0.29 -0.54 -6.68
N LEU A 157 1.25 -1.45 -6.73
CA LEU A 157 1.06 -2.82 -7.17
C LEU A 157 1.26 -3.74 -5.96
N GLY A 158 0.18 -4.34 -5.49
CA GLY A 158 0.19 -5.27 -4.36
C GLY A 158 -0.11 -6.68 -4.83
N VAL A 159 0.71 -7.63 -4.39
CA VAL A 159 0.61 -9.04 -4.77
C VAL A 159 0.36 -9.92 -3.55
N ASP A 160 -0.57 -10.85 -3.68
CA ASP A 160 -0.90 -11.85 -2.66
C ASP A 160 -0.88 -13.30 -3.22
N ARG A 161 -0.53 -13.47 -4.50
CA ARG A 161 -0.37 -14.77 -5.18
C ARG A 161 0.71 -14.74 -6.24
N VAL A 162 1.26 -15.91 -6.54
CA VAL A 162 2.28 -16.07 -7.59
C VAL A 162 1.71 -15.70 -8.96
N GLY A 163 2.47 -14.92 -9.74
CA GLY A 163 2.15 -14.46 -11.10
C GLY A 163 1.32 -13.16 -11.15
N GLU A 164 0.90 -12.63 -10.03
CA GLU A 164 0.07 -11.41 -9.99
C GLU A 164 0.86 -10.16 -10.37
N MET A 165 2.15 -10.08 -10.02
CA MET A 165 3.00 -8.97 -10.45
C MET A 165 3.06 -8.88 -11.97
N ALA A 166 3.17 -9.98 -12.68
CA ALA A 166 3.19 -9.98 -14.14
C ALA A 166 1.86 -9.47 -14.74
N GLU A 167 0.72 -9.83 -14.14
CA GLU A 167 -0.60 -9.32 -14.54
C GLU A 167 -0.69 -7.81 -14.33
N LEU A 168 -0.31 -7.32 -13.15
CA LEU A 168 -0.37 -5.90 -12.78
C LEU A 168 0.61 -5.05 -13.60
N MET A 169 1.82 -5.54 -13.84
CA MET A 169 2.80 -4.90 -14.71
C MET A 169 2.31 -4.83 -16.16
N GLY A 170 1.69 -5.90 -16.65
CA GLY A 170 1.06 -5.93 -17.97
C GLY A 170 -0.10 -4.93 -18.11
N LEU A 171 -0.86 -4.69 -17.03
CA LEU A 171 -1.95 -3.75 -16.98
C LEU A 171 -1.44 -2.30 -16.83
N ALA A 172 -0.55 -2.05 -15.87
CA ALA A 172 -0.04 -0.71 -15.56
C ALA A 172 0.97 -0.18 -16.59
N ARG A 173 1.78 -1.05 -17.17
CA ARG A 173 2.89 -0.71 -18.11
C ARG A 173 3.63 0.55 -17.66
N PRO A 174 4.26 0.52 -16.48
CA PRO A 174 4.91 1.69 -15.92
C PRO A 174 6.15 2.07 -16.71
N HIS A 175 6.48 3.36 -16.72
CA HIS A 175 7.73 3.89 -17.25
C HIS A 175 8.86 3.76 -16.23
N LEU A 176 8.52 3.89 -14.96
CA LEU A 176 9.42 3.79 -13.84
C LEU A 176 8.78 2.98 -12.70
N ALA A 177 9.55 2.11 -12.09
CA ALA A 177 9.15 1.33 -10.92
C ALA A 177 9.99 1.71 -9.69
N VAL A 178 9.35 1.75 -8.53
CA VAL A 178 9.99 1.95 -7.23
C VAL A 178 9.78 0.71 -6.38
N LEU A 179 10.86 0.04 -6.04
CA LEU A 179 10.84 -1.10 -5.11
C LEU A 179 11.22 -0.63 -3.71
N THR A 180 10.27 -0.72 -2.78
CA THR A 180 10.41 -0.12 -1.44
C THR A 180 11.27 -0.96 -0.51
N ALA A 181 10.79 -2.11 -0.10
CA ALA A 181 11.51 -3.00 0.80
C ALA A 181 11.11 -4.45 0.51
N LEU A 182 11.99 -5.40 0.79
CA LEU A 182 11.74 -6.83 0.63
C LEU A 182 11.90 -7.55 1.96
N GLY A 183 10.91 -8.34 2.34
CA GLY A 183 10.89 -9.11 3.58
C GLY A 183 9.77 -10.13 3.59
N GLU A 184 9.68 -10.91 4.66
CA GLU A 184 8.66 -11.92 4.83
C GLU A 184 7.27 -11.27 4.94
N GLU A 185 6.46 -11.51 3.92
CA GLU A 185 5.03 -11.20 3.87
C GLU A 185 4.33 -12.26 3.00
N HIS A 186 3.01 -12.44 3.18
CA HIS A 186 2.19 -13.37 2.38
C HIS A 186 2.83 -14.77 2.20
N LEU A 187 3.54 -15.27 3.23
CA LEU A 187 4.25 -16.56 3.16
C LEU A 187 3.31 -17.75 2.94
N GLU A 188 2.02 -17.60 3.26
CA GLU A 188 0.99 -18.60 2.91
C GLU A 188 0.90 -18.80 1.40
N ALA A 189 1.13 -17.75 0.60
CA ALA A 189 1.06 -17.78 -0.86
C ALA A 189 2.43 -18.02 -1.51
N PHE A 190 3.48 -17.40 -0.99
CA PHE A 190 4.81 -17.42 -1.60
C PHE A 190 5.75 -18.48 -1.02
N GLY A 191 5.40 -19.08 0.11
CA GLY A 191 6.13 -20.17 0.76
C GLY A 191 7.44 -19.78 1.44
N SER A 192 8.16 -18.77 0.93
CA SER A 192 9.48 -18.34 1.44
C SER A 192 9.81 -16.91 1.04
N LEU A 193 10.82 -16.32 1.68
CA LEU A 193 11.38 -15.03 1.26
C LEU A 193 11.86 -15.08 -0.20
N GLN A 194 12.41 -16.19 -0.67
CA GLN A 194 12.77 -16.34 -2.08
C GLN A 194 11.55 -16.18 -2.99
N GLY A 195 10.42 -16.81 -2.66
CA GLY A 195 9.17 -16.67 -3.43
C GLY A 195 8.67 -15.23 -3.46
N VAL A 196 8.73 -14.52 -2.33
CA VAL A 196 8.43 -13.07 -2.27
C VAL A 196 9.34 -12.27 -3.20
N VAL A 197 10.65 -12.52 -3.14
CA VAL A 197 11.65 -11.82 -3.97
C VAL A 197 11.42 -12.11 -5.46
N GLU A 198 11.11 -13.35 -5.84
CA GLU A 198 10.83 -13.72 -7.23
C GLU A 198 9.62 -12.99 -7.78
N GLU A 199 8.56 -12.90 -6.99
CA GLU A 199 7.31 -12.20 -7.38
C GLU A 199 7.54 -10.68 -7.47
N GLU A 200 8.04 -10.06 -6.40
CA GLU A 200 8.28 -8.61 -6.33
C GLU A 200 9.33 -8.13 -7.33
N ALA A 201 10.34 -8.95 -7.67
CA ALA A 201 11.33 -8.63 -8.70
C ALA A 201 10.72 -8.50 -10.11
N GLY A 202 9.52 -9.00 -10.35
CA GLY A 202 8.76 -8.76 -11.57
C GLY A 202 8.54 -7.26 -11.85
N LEU A 203 8.49 -6.43 -10.81
CA LEU A 203 8.43 -4.97 -10.90
C LEU A 203 9.62 -4.37 -11.66
N LEU A 204 10.80 -4.98 -11.58
CA LEU A 204 12.03 -4.52 -12.24
C LEU A 204 12.03 -4.71 -13.76
N SER A 205 10.96 -5.27 -14.33
CA SER A 205 10.76 -5.31 -15.78
C SER A 205 10.35 -3.97 -16.38
N ALA A 206 10.08 -2.93 -15.57
CA ALA A 206 9.88 -1.56 -16.03
C ALA A 206 11.14 -1.03 -16.73
N PRO A 207 10.99 -0.10 -17.73
CA PRO A 207 12.13 0.51 -18.44
C PRO A 207 13.14 1.18 -17.52
N GLN A 208 12.68 1.74 -16.40
CA GLN A 208 13.52 2.31 -15.34
C GLN A 208 13.06 1.77 -13.99
N ALA A 209 14.01 1.60 -13.06
CA ALA A 209 13.70 1.17 -11.71
C ALA A 209 14.58 1.93 -10.69
N LEU A 210 13.98 2.19 -9.53
CA LEU A 210 14.63 2.77 -8.36
C LEU A 210 14.38 1.84 -7.17
N VAL A 211 15.44 1.43 -6.47
CA VAL A 211 15.36 0.39 -5.45
C VAL A 211 15.87 0.94 -4.11
N SER A 212 15.20 0.66 -3.00
CA SER A 212 15.76 1.01 -1.69
C SER A 212 17.05 0.23 -1.41
N LEU A 213 17.95 0.78 -0.60
CA LEU A 213 19.18 0.08 -0.19
C LEU A 213 18.86 -1.29 0.44
N GLN A 214 17.82 -1.37 1.26
CA GLN A 214 17.41 -2.63 1.89
C GLN A 214 16.95 -3.66 0.85
N ALA A 215 16.12 -3.24 -0.11
CA ALA A 215 15.66 -4.15 -1.16
C ALA A 215 16.80 -4.54 -2.10
N ALA A 216 17.72 -3.64 -2.40
CA ALA A 216 18.91 -3.93 -3.20
C ALA A 216 19.80 -5.01 -2.55
N GLU A 217 20.03 -4.91 -1.23
CA GLU A 217 20.78 -5.93 -0.47
C GLU A 217 20.08 -7.30 -0.53
N VAL A 218 18.76 -7.33 -0.36
CA VAL A 218 18.00 -8.59 -0.45
C VAL A 218 18.04 -9.15 -1.87
N LEU A 219 17.80 -8.34 -2.90
CA LEU A 219 17.88 -8.77 -4.30
C LEU A 219 19.24 -9.37 -4.65
N GLU A 220 20.33 -8.76 -4.17
CA GLU A 220 21.70 -9.23 -4.45
C GLU A 220 21.95 -10.61 -3.86
N ARG A 221 21.43 -10.93 -2.66
CA ARG A 221 21.49 -12.27 -2.05
C ARG A 221 20.87 -13.34 -2.94
N PHE A 222 19.89 -12.97 -3.75
CA PHE A 222 19.20 -13.86 -4.72
C PHE A 222 19.70 -13.68 -6.16
N GLY A 223 20.84 -13.00 -6.35
CA GLY A 223 21.50 -12.82 -7.65
C GLY A 223 20.74 -11.91 -8.62
N ARG A 224 19.92 -10.98 -8.11
CA ARG A 224 19.09 -10.07 -8.90
C ARG A 224 19.46 -8.60 -8.66
N GLY A 225 19.00 -7.70 -9.52
CA GLY A 225 18.99 -6.24 -9.28
C GLY A 225 20.36 -5.54 -9.32
N ARG A 226 21.40 -6.15 -9.88
CA ARG A 226 22.73 -5.52 -9.94
C ARG A 226 22.73 -4.25 -10.80
N GLY A 227 23.38 -3.18 -10.28
CA GLY A 227 23.60 -1.94 -11.01
C GLY A 227 22.35 -1.04 -11.15
N LEU A 228 21.28 -1.33 -10.42
CA LEU A 228 20.11 -0.45 -10.39
C LEU A 228 20.38 0.80 -9.54
N PRO A 229 19.80 1.96 -9.91
CA PRO A 229 19.80 3.13 -9.04
C PRO A 229 19.16 2.81 -7.70
N THR A 230 19.79 3.27 -6.62
CA THR A 230 19.32 3.03 -5.25
C THR A 230 18.98 4.33 -4.53
N TYR A 231 18.13 4.24 -3.49
CA TYR A 231 17.87 5.32 -2.57
C TYR A 231 17.97 4.87 -1.11
N GLY A 232 18.43 5.76 -0.24
CA GLY A 232 18.57 5.44 1.19
C GLY A 232 19.49 6.39 1.94
N PHE A 233 19.64 6.11 3.24
CA PHE A 233 20.54 6.84 4.15
C PHE A 233 21.88 6.10 4.31
N GLY A 234 22.58 5.91 3.21
CA GLY A 234 23.85 5.21 3.12
C GLY A 234 24.49 5.48 1.76
N GLU A 235 25.31 4.56 1.28
CA GLU A 235 25.88 4.66 -0.07
C GLU A 235 24.81 4.32 -1.11
N ALA A 236 24.10 5.32 -1.59
CA ALA A 236 23.04 5.20 -2.57
C ALA A 236 23.20 6.22 -3.69
N THR A 237 22.57 5.95 -4.85
CA THR A 237 22.50 6.91 -5.98
C THR A 237 21.79 8.18 -5.55
N PHE A 238 20.64 8.03 -4.88
CA PHE A 238 19.86 9.12 -4.32
C PHE A 238 19.97 9.02 -2.80
N ARG A 239 20.87 9.80 -2.24
CA ARG A 239 21.31 9.70 -0.85
C ARG A 239 20.68 10.77 0.01
N GLY A 240 20.06 10.36 1.14
CA GLY A 240 19.71 11.24 2.26
C GLY A 240 20.84 11.29 3.30
N GLU A 241 21.03 12.44 3.92
CA GLU A 241 22.04 12.68 4.95
C GLU A 241 21.40 13.38 6.16
N ASP A 242 22.14 13.41 7.29
CA ASP A 242 21.74 14.13 8.51
C ASP A 242 20.32 13.80 9.01
N LEU A 243 19.95 12.52 8.93
CA LEU A 243 18.62 12.03 9.31
C LEU A 243 18.32 12.27 10.79
N ARG A 244 17.19 12.92 11.06
CA ARG A 244 16.66 13.18 12.41
C ARG A 244 15.24 12.63 12.49
N LEU A 245 15.08 11.56 13.25
CA LEU A 245 13.79 10.89 13.51
C LEU A 245 13.19 11.43 14.81
N LEU A 246 12.43 12.54 14.70
CA LEU A 246 11.80 13.20 15.83
C LEU A 246 10.44 12.57 16.17
N LEU A 247 9.84 13.00 17.29
CA LEU A 247 8.55 12.45 17.75
C LEU A 247 7.37 12.79 16.81
N HIS A 248 7.43 13.96 16.16
CA HIS A 248 6.32 14.49 15.38
C HIS A 248 6.61 14.59 13.88
N GLU A 249 7.86 14.49 13.51
CA GLU A 249 8.34 14.77 12.17
C GLU A 249 9.64 14.04 11.88
N THR A 250 10.01 13.99 10.63
CA THR A 250 11.32 13.55 10.19
C THR A 250 11.99 14.65 9.39
N ARG A 251 13.29 14.87 9.61
CA ARG A 251 14.11 15.81 8.86
C ARG A 251 15.34 15.11 8.33
N PHE A 252 15.77 15.50 7.15
CA PHE A 252 17.02 15.04 6.58
C PHE A 252 17.51 16.03 5.51
N ARG A 253 18.74 15.86 5.05
CA ARG A 253 19.30 16.66 3.97
C ARG A 253 19.39 15.81 2.69
N TYR A 254 19.00 16.40 1.55
CA TYR A 254 19.14 15.84 0.24
C TYR A 254 19.96 16.80 -0.64
N GLY A 255 21.24 16.48 -0.89
CA GLY A 255 22.18 17.45 -1.43
C GLY A 255 22.27 18.70 -0.55
N THR A 256 21.85 19.84 -1.08
CA THR A 256 21.80 21.13 -0.33
C THR A 256 20.40 21.42 0.25
N LEU A 257 19.40 20.58 -0.03
CA LEU A 257 18.03 20.82 0.42
C LEU A 257 17.79 20.24 1.81
N GLU A 258 17.22 21.06 2.70
CA GLU A 258 16.61 20.58 3.95
C GLU A 258 15.22 20.02 3.63
N VAL A 259 14.99 18.78 3.97
CA VAL A 259 13.71 18.08 3.74
C VAL A 259 13.01 17.88 5.07
N HIS A 260 11.76 18.26 5.11
CA HIS A 260 10.90 18.17 6.28
C HIS A 260 9.65 17.35 5.95
N ILE A 261 9.37 16.31 6.73
CA ILE A 261 8.20 15.43 6.58
C ILE A 261 7.39 15.47 7.87
N PRO A 262 6.08 15.79 7.81
CA PRO A 262 5.24 15.96 9.01
C PRO A 262 4.78 14.60 9.59
N TYR A 263 5.63 13.59 9.48
CA TYR A 263 5.43 12.25 10.03
C TYR A 263 6.73 11.72 10.63
N PRO A 264 6.68 11.04 11.76
CA PRO A 264 7.86 10.42 12.35
C PRO A 264 8.23 9.10 11.67
N GLY A 265 9.50 8.70 11.79
CA GLY A 265 9.96 7.36 11.45
C GLY A 265 10.67 7.21 10.10
N MET A 266 11.35 6.09 9.97
CA MET A 266 12.15 5.75 8.78
C MET A 266 11.31 5.57 7.52
N GLY A 267 10.10 5.02 7.63
CA GLY A 267 9.22 4.79 6.48
C GLY A 267 8.88 6.06 5.71
N PRO A 268 8.33 7.11 6.35
CA PRO A 268 8.10 8.41 5.71
C PRO A 268 9.37 9.06 5.16
N ALA A 269 10.52 8.91 5.85
CA ALA A 269 11.82 9.41 5.36
C ALA A 269 12.23 8.77 4.03
N LEU A 270 12.17 7.43 3.96
CA LEU A 270 12.49 6.68 2.75
C LEU A 270 11.51 6.96 1.63
N ALA A 271 10.22 7.10 1.94
CA ALA A 271 9.20 7.45 0.95
C ALA A 271 9.45 8.83 0.32
N ALA A 272 9.81 9.81 1.14
CA ALA A 272 10.19 11.14 0.66
C ALA A 272 11.46 11.11 -0.19
N LEU A 273 12.46 10.36 0.24
CA LEU A 273 13.71 10.20 -0.50
C LEU A 273 13.48 9.51 -1.86
N ALA A 274 12.63 8.51 -1.92
CA ALA A 274 12.20 7.90 -3.18
C ALA A 274 11.51 8.92 -4.10
N ALA A 275 10.65 9.80 -3.55
CA ALA A 275 9.98 10.83 -4.33
C ALA A 275 10.97 11.85 -4.91
N LEU A 276 11.98 12.24 -4.16
CA LEU A 276 13.06 13.14 -4.64
C LEU A 276 13.90 12.48 -5.74
N GLY A 277 14.27 11.20 -5.55
CA GLY A 277 15.00 10.44 -6.57
C GLY A 277 14.20 10.26 -7.87
N VAL A 278 12.91 9.92 -7.76
CA VAL A 278 12.02 9.83 -8.94
C VAL A 278 11.85 11.19 -9.61
N ALA A 279 11.75 12.28 -8.85
CA ALA A 279 11.69 13.63 -9.40
C ALA A 279 12.88 13.94 -10.31
N GLU A 280 14.10 13.66 -9.85
CA GLU A 280 15.32 13.83 -10.67
C GLU A 280 15.30 12.93 -11.92
N MET A 281 14.89 11.65 -11.77
CA MET A 281 14.79 10.72 -12.91
C MET A 281 13.76 11.19 -13.96
N LEU A 282 12.72 11.93 -13.56
CA LEU A 282 11.70 12.49 -14.43
C LEU A 282 11.99 13.95 -14.85
N GLY A 283 13.11 14.54 -14.41
CA GLY A 283 13.49 15.92 -14.74
C GLY A 283 12.64 16.98 -14.03
N GLN A 284 12.00 16.65 -12.89
CA GLN A 284 11.34 17.62 -12.02
C GLN A 284 12.33 18.22 -11.01
N ASP A 285 12.05 19.43 -10.53
CA ASP A 285 12.86 20.10 -9.52
C ASP A 285 12.65 19.46 -8.13
N PRO A 286 13.68 18.83 -7.52
CA PRO A 286 13.58 18.25 -6.19
C PRO A 286 13.17 19.26 -5.10
N LYS A 287 13.46 20.54 -5.28
CA LYS A 287 13.06 21.60 -4.35
C LYS A 287 11.54 21.72 -4.28
N GLU A 288 10.87 21.79 -5.41
CA GLU A 288 9.41 21.86 -5.45
C GLU A 288 8.76 20.59 -4.83
N VAL A 289 9.39 19.44 -5.07
CA VAL A 289 8.93 18.16 -4.48
C VAL A 289 9.10 18.19 -2.97
N ALA A 290 10.24 18.65 -2.44
CA ALA A 290 10.48 18.80 -1.00
C ALA A 290 9.48 19.76 -0.35
N GLU A 291 9.16 20.88 -0.99
CA GLU A 291 8.15 21.84 -0.53
C GLU A 291 6.76 21.21 -0.42
N ARG A 292 6.36 20.39 -1.39
CA ARG A 292 5.08 19.66 -1.35
C ARG A 292 5.08 18.57 -0.26
N LEU A 293 6.18 17.86 -0.10
CA LEU A 293 6.33 16.80 0.92
C LEU A 293 6.28 17.35 2.35
N ALA A 294 6.60 18.63 2.59
CA ALA A 294 6.39 19.28 3.89
C ALA A 294 4.90 19.34 4.30
N HIS A 295 3.99 19.13 3.37
CA HIS A 295 2.54 19.06 3.55
C HIS A 295 1.97 17.67 3.27
N LEU A 296 2.80 16.64 3.28
CA LEU A 296 2.39 15.25 3.03
C LEU A 296 1.23 14.84 3.93
N VAL A 297 0.22 14.21 3.33
CA VAL A 297 -0.91 13.60 4.05
C VAL A 297 -0.92 12.10 3.78
N LEU A 298 -0.79 11.30 4.83
CA LEU A 298 -0.86 9.84 4.75
C LEU A 298 -2.24 9.33 5.16
N PRO A 299 -2.68 8.19 4.62
CA PRO A 299 -3.90 7.53 5.08
C PRO A 299 -3.82 7.17 6.58
N PRO A 300 -4.97 7.11 7.28
CA PRO A 300 -5.02 6.74 8.69
C PRO A 300 -4.29 5.43 8.99
N GLY A 301 -3.75 5.31 10.20
CA GLY A 301 -3.05 4.11 10.68
C GLY A 301 -1.63 3.95 10.13
N ARG A 302 -1.00 5.01 9.63
CA ARG A 302 0.39 5.03 9.15
C ARG A 302 1.20 6.09 9.88
N MET A 303 1.78 5.72 11.03
CA MET A 303 2.48 6.63 11.94
C MET A 303 1.60 7.86 12.30
N GLU A 304 0.31 7.65 12.35
CA GLU A 304 -0.70 8.68 12.61
C GLU A 304 -0.67 9.10 14.07
N ARG A 305 -0.38 10.39 14.32
CA ARG A 305 -0.38 10.93 15.66
C ARG A 305 -1.79 11.32 16.09
N ARG A 306 -2.19 10.83 17.26
CA ARG A 306 -3.39 11.24 17.98
C ARG A 306 -3.02 11.62 19.42
N GLU A 307 -3.64 12.65 19.96
CA GLU A 307 -3.46 13.05 21.36
C GLU A 307 -4.80 12.93 22.08
N LYS A 308 -4.78 12.22 23.21
CA LYS A 308 -5.96 11.99 24.08
C LYS A 308 -5.53 12.03 25.53
N ASP A 309 -6.21 12.83 26.35
CA ASP A 309 -5.92 12.98 27.79
C ASP A 309 -4.45 13.30 28.11
N GLY A 310 -3.80 14.07 27.23
CA GLY A 310 -2.38 14.39 27.35
C GLY A 310 -1.42 13.24 27.00
N VAL A 311 -1.94 12.11 26.49
CA VAL A 311 -1.16 10.97 26.00
C VAL A 311 -1.01 11.07 24.49
N VAL A 312 0.19 10.86 24.01
CA VAL A 312 0.46 10.80 22.56
C VAL A 312 0.36 9.36 22.08
N PHE A 313 -0.60 9.07 21.22
CA PHE A 313 -0.73 7.81 20.53
C PHE A 313 -0.13 7.93 19.13
N LEU A 314 0.68 6.95 18.75
CA LEU A 314 1.08 6.72 17.37
C LEU A 314 0.39 5.47 16.86
N ASN A 315 -0.59 5.69 16.00
CA ASN A 315 -1.33 4.65 15.32
C ASN A 315 -0.58 4.25 14.04
N ASP A 316 0.04 3.08 14.07
CA ASP A 316 0.70 2.44 12.91
C ASP A 316 0.05 1.06 12.65
N ALA A 317 -1.25 0.94 12.96
CA ALA A 317 -2.00 -0.31 12.95
C ALA A 317 -2.73 -0.58 11.61
N TYR A 318 -2.34 0.08 10.52
CA TYR A 318 -2.91 -0.23 9.22
C TYR A 318 -2.53 -1.65 8.74
N ASN A 319 -1.26 -2.02 8.88
CA ASN A 319 -0.75 -3.36 8.61
C ASN A 319 0.55 -3.63 9.39
N ALA A 320 0.89 -4.90 9.56
CA ALA A 320 2.11 -5.33 10.22
C ALA A 320 2.73 -6.54 9.53
N ASN A 321 4.03 -6.45 9.28
CA ASN A 321 4.92 -7.56 8.96
C ASN A 321 6.22 -7.40 9.77
N PRO A 322 7.09 -8.42 9.86
CA PRO A 322 8.29 -8.36 10.71
C PRO A 322 9.17 -7.14 10.43
N LEU A 323 9.36 -6.78 9.17
CA LEU A 323 10.18 -5.66 8.75
C LEU A 323 9.63 -4.32 9.26
N SER A 324 8.34 -4.08 9.05
CA SER A 324 7.69 -2.83 9.46
C SER A 324 7.58 -2.69 10.98
N VAL A 325 7.36 -3.80 11.69
CA VAL A 325 7.32 -3.80 13.17
C VAL A 325 8.70 -3.48 13.74
N LYS A 326 9.76 -4.15 13.26
CA LYS A 326 11.14 -3.89 13.70
C LYS A 326 11.55 -2.42 13.44
N ALA A 327 11.18 -1.85 12.29
CA ALA A 327 11.44 -0.44 11.98
C ALA A 327 10.73 0.52 12.96
N GLY A 328 9.46 0.24 13.29
CA GLY A 328 8.71 1.02 14.27
C GLY A 328 9.29 0.93 15.69
N LEU A 329 9.69 -0.25 16.12
CA LEU A 329 10.36 -0.47 17.41
C LEU A 329 11.71 0.26 17.49
N ALA A 330 12.52 0.20 16.44
CA ALA A 330 13.80 0.91 16.37
C ALA A 330 13.61 2.43 16.48
N TRP A 331 12.62 3.00 15.78
CA TRP A 331 12.28 4.41 15.92
C TRP A 331 11.82 4.75 17.35
N LEU A 332 10.92 3.94 17.93
CA LEU A 332 10.38 4.16 19.26
C LEU A 332 11.48 4.12 20.34
N ALA A 333 12.45 3.23 20.20
CA ALA A 333 13.56 3.11 21.16
C ALA A 333 14.38 4.41 21.24
N LEU A 334 14.47 5.19 20.16
CA LEU A 334 15.18 6.47 20.12
C LEU A 334 14.40 7.62 20.77
N GLN A 335 13.08 7.46 21.00
CA GLN A 335 12.29 8.56 21.53
C GLN A 335 12.51 8.75 23.03
N PRO A 336 12.52 10.00 23.52
CA PRO A 336 12.64 10.30 24.96
C PRO A 336 11.33 9.98 25.69
N GLY A 337 11.39 9.93 27.00
CA GLY A 337 10.24 9.81 27.88
C GLY A 337 9.75 8.38 28.08
N ARG A 338 8.59 8.27 28.72
CA ARG A 338 7.96 6.98 29.03
C ARG A 338 7.17 6.48 27.85
N LYS A 339 7.44 5.26 27.44
CA LYS A 339 6.94 4.64 26.22
C LYS A 339 6.20 3.34 26.50
N TRP A 340 5.10 3.16 25.81
CA TRP A 340 4.29 1.94 25.83
C TRP A 340 4.17 1.40 24.40
N VAL A 341 4.21 0.10 24.27
CA VAL A 341 4.13 -0.59 22.99
C VAL A 341 3.01 -1.60 23.04
N VAL A 342 2.11 -1.56 22.10
CA VAL A 342 1.09 -2.60 21.91
C VAL A 342 1.28 -3.21 20.54
N LEU A 343 1.59 -4.50 20.49
CA LEU A 343 1.79 -5.28 19.28
C LEU A 343 0.70 -6.33 19.15
N GLY A 344 -0.10 -6.23 18.11
CA GLY A 344 -1.03 -7.27 17.72
C GLY A 344 -0.40 -8.26 16.74
N GLU A 345 -1.20 -9.21 16.29
CA GLU A 345 -0.75 -10.25 15.36
C GLU A 345 -0.33 -9.71 14.00
N MET A 346 0.69 -10.34 13.45
CA MET A 346 1.07 -10.26 12.04
C MET A 346 0.41 -11.42 11.30
N ARG A 347 -0.44 -11.14 10.31
CA ARG A 347 -1.20 -12.14 9.56
C ARG A 347 -0.46 -12.59 8.29
N GLU A 348 -0.96 -13.67 7.68
CA GLU A 348 -0.53 -14.18 6.37
C GLU A 348 0.93 -14.70 6.36
N LEU A 349 1.44 -15.08 7.53
CA LEU A 349 2.80 -15.62 7.70
C LEU A 349 2.86 -17.16 7.64
N GLY A 350 1.71 -17.85 7.54
CA GLY A 350 1.63 -19.29 7.43
C GLY A 350 2.32 -20.02 8.59
N GLU A 351 3.05 -21.09 8.30
CA GLU A 351 3.75 -21.91 9.31
C GLU A 351 4.86 -21.14 10.03
N GLU A 352 5.40 -20.08 9.43
CA GLU A 352 6.45 -19.25 9.99
C GLU A 352 5.95 -18.23 11.03
N ALA A 353 4.63 -18.13 11.22
CA ALA A 353 4.02 -17.10 12.06
C ALA A 353 4.62 -17.03 13.46
N LEU A 354 4.71 -18.18 14.17
CA LEU A 354 5.26 -18.22 15.53
C LEU A 354 6.74 -17.76 15.55
N ARG A 355 7.57 -18.27 14.64
CA ARG A 355 8.98 -17.91 14.56
C ARG A 355 9.15 -16.40 14.36
N LEU A 356 8.43 -15.81 13.42
CA LEU A 356 8.52 -14.39 13.11
C LEU A 356 7.98 -13.49 14.22
N HIS A 357 6.93 -13.91 14.93
CA HIS A 357 6.46 -13.22 16.13
C HIS A 357 7.52 -13.25 17.27
N LEU A 358 8.22 -14.37 17.46
CA LEU A 358 9.30 -14.46 18.44
C LEU A 358 10.51 -13.63 18.06
N GLU A 359 10.87 -13.53 16.77
CA GLU A 359 11.94 -12.64 16.30
C GLU A 359 11.64 -11.17 16.59
N VAL A 360 10.39 -10.74 16.39
CA VAL A 360 9.96 -9.38 16.74
C VAL A 360 10.05 -9.15 18.26
N ALA A 361 9.67 -10.13 19.07
CA ALA A 361 9.77 -10.04 20.53
C ALA A 361 11.25 -9.98 20.99
N GLN A 362 12.14 -10.76 20.38
CA GLN A 362 13.59 -10.68 20.63
C GLN A 362 14.15 -9.30 20.28
N GLU A 363 13.73 -8.72 19.16
CA GLU A 363 14.15 -7.37 18.78
C GLU A 363 13.64 -6.31 19.77
N ALA A 364 12.39 -6.41 20.22
CA ALA A 364 11.86 -5.52 21.24
C ALA A 364 12.67 -5.60 22.54
N ALA A 365 12.99 -6.82 23.00
CA ALA A 365 13.81 -7.04 24.18
C ALA A 365 15.23 -6.49 24.02
N ARG A 366 15.86 -6.69 22.84
CA ARG A 366 17.18 -6.13 22.50
C ARG A 366 17.21 -4.60 22.55
N LEU A 367 16.12 -3.96 22.18
CA LEU A 367 15.92 -2.50 22.24
C LEU A 367 15.52 -2.00 23.64
N GLY A 368 15.41 -2.87 24.63
CA GLY A 368 14.97 -2.53 25.99
C GLY A 368 13.49 -2.18 26.10
N LEU A 369 12.68 -2.55 25.12
CA LEU A 369 11.24 -2.34 25.11
C LEU A 369 10.53 -3.57 25.71
N ARG A 370 9.39 -3.33 26.37
CA ARG A 370 8.53 -4.36 26.94
C ARG A 370 7.10 -4.22 26.41
N PRO A 371 6.80 -4.78 25.23
CA PRO A 371 5.49 -4.66 24.65
C PRO A 371 4.38 -5.37 25.44
N LEU A 372 3.17 -4.86 25.33
CA LEU A 372 1.95 -5.63 25.50
C LEU A 372 1.66 -6.33 24.18
N TYR A 373 1.66 -7.64 24.17
CA TYR A 373 1.30 -8.46 23.01
C TYR A 373 -0.18 -8.84 23.07
N VAL A 374 -0.85 -8.81 21.91
CA VAL A 374 -2.28 -9.08 21.78
C VAL A 374 -2.51 -10.19 20.77
N GLY A 375 -3.22 -11.25 21.16
CA GLY A 375 -3.63 -12.33 20.29
C GLY A 375 -3.00 -13.69 20.58
N SER A 376 -3.07 -14.61 19.62
CA SER A 376 -2.77 -16.03 19.81
C SER A 376 -1.30 -16.34 20.15
N HIS A 377 -0.35 -15.53 19.65
CA HIS A 377 1.09 -15.70 19.92
C HIS A 377 1.57 -14.90 21.14
N ALA A 378 0.71 -14.09 21.75
CA ALA A 378 1.07 -13.11 22.78
C ALA A 378 1.80 -13.75 23.99
N LYS A 379 1.34 -14.90 24.49
CA LYS A 379 1.96 -15.60 25.64
C LYS A 379 3.40 -16.06 25.33
N ALA A 380 3.63 -16.56 24.11
CA ALA A 380 4.97 -17.00 23.69
C ALA A 380 5.92 -15.80 23.53
N GLN A 381 5.45 -14.69 22.99
CA GLN A 381 6.21 -13.45 22.87
C GLN A 381 6.55 -12.84 24.24
N ALA A 382 5.58 -12.79 25.14
CA ALA A 382 5.76 -12.22 26.48
C ALA A 382 6.80 -12.99 27.32
N ALA A 383 7.02 -14.27 27.06
CA ALA A 383 8.08 -15.06 27.70
C ALA A 383 9.49 -14.52 27.39
N LEU A 384 9.66 -13.74 26.32
CA LEU A 384 10.92 -13.08 25.94
C LEU A 384 11.04 -11.66 26.53
N GLY A 385 9.96 -11.13 27.11
CA GLY A 385 9.88 -9.84 27.78
C GLY A 385 8.64 -9.05 27.38
N GLY A 386 7.87 -8.60 28.36
CA GLY A 386 6.61 -7.89 28.18
C GLY A 386 5.44 -8.58 28.86
N GLU A 387 4.24 -8.26 28.44
CA GLU A 387 2.99 -8.84 28.95
C GLU A 387 2.11 -9.33 27.79
N ALA A 388 1.13 -10.18 28.08
CA ALA A 388 0.24 -10.77 27.09
C ALA A 388 -1.21 -10.62 27.49
N VAL A 389 -2.05 -10.29 26.50
CA VAL A 389 -3.51 -10.30 26.60
C VAL A 389 -4.10 -10.98 25.37
N GLU A 390 -5.34 -11.45 25.48
CA GLU A 390 -6.00 -12.16 24.38
C GLU A 390 -6.85 -11.22 23.52
N THR A 391 -7.38 -10.14 24.11
CA THR A 391 -8.37 -9.27 23.49
C THR A 391 -7.98 -7.79 23.49
N LEU A 392 -8.58 -7.03 22.58
CA LEU A 392 -8.45 -5.57 22.54
C LEU A 392 -9.00 -4.90 23.80
N GLN A 393 -10.05 -5.46 24.39
CA GLN A 393 -10.66 -4.94 25.61
C GLN A 393 -9.67 -5.03 26.79
N GLU A 394 -8.99 -6.16 26.94
CA GLU A 394 -7.94 -6.33 27.95
C GLU A 394 -6.77 -5.39 27.71
N ALA A 395 -6.37 -5.19 26.43
CA ALA A 395 -5.31 -4.24 26.09
C ALA A 395 -5.69 -2.79 26.44
N LEU A 396 -6.93 -2.40 26.18
CA LEU A 396 -7.45 -1.08 26.56
C LEU A 396 -7.43 -0.87 28.07
N LEU A 397 -7.93 -1.83 28.84
CA LEU A 397 -7.93 -1.76 30.32
C LEU A 397 -6.50 -1.69 30.85
N TRP A 398 -5.60 -2.52 30.33
CA TRP A 398 -4.20 -2.51 30.70
C TRP A 398 -3.53 -1.15 30.48
N LEU A 399 -3.83 -0.49 29.35
CA LEU A 399 -3.34 0.86 29.04
C LEU A 399 -3.96 1.90 29.98
N LYS A 400 -5.28 1.90 30.19
CA LYS A 400 -5.97 2.87 31.06
C LYS A 400 -5.45 2.85 32.50
N GLU A 401 -5.04 1.68 33.02
CA GLU A 401 -4.47 1.56 34.36
C GLU A 401 -3.06 2.17 34.48
N ARG A 402 -2.26 2.13 33.42
CA ARG A 402 -0.79 2.37 33.46
C ARG A 402 -0.35 3.66 32.83
N VAL A 403 -0.99 4.07 31.74
CA VAL A 403 -0.61 5.23 30.94
C VAL A 403 -1.00 6.54 31.68
N ARG A 404 -0.15 7.55 31.58
CA ARG A 404 -0.34 8.87 32.20
C ARG A 404 -0.12 9.98 31.18
N PRO A 405 -0.66 11.20 31.42
CA PRO A 405 -0.35 12.38 30.59
C PRO A 405 1.16 12.54 30.41
N GLY A 406 1.59 12.81 29.18
CA GLY A 406 3.00 12.89 28.77
C GLY A 406 3.62 11.58 28.27
N ASP A 407 2.90 10.44 28.40
CA ASP A 407 3.36 9.17 27.87
C ASP A 407 3.16 9.08 26.35
N LEU A 408 3.99 8.24 25.71
CA LEU A 408 3.89 7.85 24.30
C LEU A 408 3.43 6.41 24.17
N VAL A 409 2.38 6.17 23.40
CA VAL A 409 1.84 4.84 23.11
C VAL A 409 1.97 4.53 21.62
N TYR A 410 2.69 3.47 21.27
CA TYR A 410 2.82 3.00 19.90
C TYR A 410 1.96 1.76 19.68
N LEU A 411 1.11 1.81 18.64
CA LEU A 411 0.15 0.74 18.29
C LEU A 411 0.49 0.17 16.91
N LYS A 412 0.74 -1.15 16.82
CA LYS A 412 0.99 -1.80 15.54
C LYS A 412 0.44 -3.22 15.47
N ALA A 413 -0.32 -3.51 14.43
CA ALA A 413 -0.91 -4.81 14.14
C ALA A 413 -1.29 -4.94 12.66
N SER A 414 -1.59 -6.15 12.21
CA SER A 414 -2.29 -6.36 10.94
C SER A 414 -3.71 -5.79 10.97
N ARG A 415 -4.19 -5.32 9.83
CA ARG A 415 -5.50 -4.64 9.68
C ARG A 415 -6.68 -5.39 10.30
N SER A 416 -6.70 -6.71 10.14
CA SER A 416 -7.78 -7.56 10.66
C SER A 416 -7.85 -7.64 12.18
N VAL A 417 -6.79 -7.23 12.90
CA VAL A 417 -6.78 -7.15 14.37
C VAL A 417 -7.61 -5.97 14.86
N GLY A 418 -7.63 -4.87 14.11
CA GLY A 418 -8.40 -3.67 14.45
C GLY A 418 -7.86 -2.94 15.67
N LEU A 419 -6.54 -2.91 15.86
CA LEU A 419 -5.89 -2.35 17.06
C LEU A 419 -6.15 -0.83 17.19
N GLU A 420 -6.42 -0.12 16.11
CA GLU A 420 -6.81 1.29 16.09
C GLU A 420 -8.11 1.57 16.88
N ARG A 421 -8.94 0.56 17.10
CA ARG A 421 -10.17 0.67 17.92
C ARG A 421 -9.88 1.02 19.38
N ILE A 422 -8.66 0.78 19.86
CA ILE A 422 -8.23 1.26 21.18
C ILE A 422 -8.40 2.78 21.26
N LEU A 423 -8.08 3.51 20.18
CA LEU A 423 -8.25 4.96 20.13
C LEU A 423 -9.72 5.40 20.12
N GLU A 424 -10.58 4.64 19.44
CA GLU A 424 -12.03 4.91 19.41
C GLU A 424 -12.67 4.67 20.79
N LEU A 425 -12.22 3.63 21.49
CA LEU A 425 -12.74 3.21 22.80
C LEU A 425 -12.04 3.92 23.97
N TRP A 426 -11.02 4.75 23.73
CA TRP A 426 -10.29 5.44 24.79
C TRP A 426 -11.18 6.42 25.56
N ASP A 427 -12.04 7.13 24.85
CA ASP A 427 -12.95 8.15 25.40
C ASP A 427 -14.27 7.55 25.92
N ALA A 428 -14.53 6.25 25.72
CA ALA A 428 -15.71 5.54 26.19
C ALA A 428 -15.43 4.92 27.58
#